data_94f0fb48a0fe671479c8187b8e9c1549
#
_entry.id   94f0fb48a0fe671479c8187b8e9c1549
#
_cell.length_a   1.000
_cell.length_b   1.000
_cell.length_c   1.000
_cell.angle_alpha   90.00
_cell.angle_beta   90.00
_cell.angle_gamma   90.00
#
_symmetry.space_group_name_H-M   'P 1'
#
loop_
_entity.id
_entity.type
_entity.pdbx_description
1 polymer ?
#
loop_
_entity_poly.entity_id
_entity_poly.type
_entity_poly.pdbx_seq_one_letter_code
_entity_poly.pdbx_strand_id
1 'polypeptide(L)'
;MRTRNNLYKKLYSKKSHRFLTTKVRHSRQNDIDNRKIVWHAIASFYLDTELLEYDYERIAALFTQSGFSITELKKIDLYEVFPVLKDNLLTISGVWNGIDEGWLNKACTLTYYRRNNNFFRMKVRFYNRVLYTMRKEHWIKIESIMRSKTTPQIPINSNLIENS
;
A
#
# COMPACT_ATOMS: atom_id res chain seq x y z
N MET A 1 5.85 4.22 -57.13
CA MET A 1 6.20 3.26 -56.05
C MET A 1 6.38 3.87 -54.66
N ARG A 2 6.00 5.13 -54.39
CA ARG A 2 6.17 5.80 -53.05
C ARG A 2 4.98 5.65 -52.09
N THR A 3 3.83 5.22 -52.50
CA THR A 3 2.58 5.22 -51.69
C THR A 3 2.38 3.98 -50.81
N ARG A 4 2.93 2.83 -51.16
CA ARG A 4 2.78 1.58 -50.35
C ARG A 4 3.54 1.60 -49.03
N ASN A 5 4.72 2.24 -48.98
CA ASN A 5 5.58 2.29 -47.80
C ASN A 5 5.00 3.17 -46.67
N ASN A 6 4.16 4.14 -46.96
CA ASN A 6 3.55 5.03 -45.97
C ASN A 6 2.37 4.38 -45.24
N LEU A 7 1.60 3.52 -45.91
CA LEU A 7 0.49 2.78 -45.31
C LEU A 7 0.98 1.70 -44.29
N TYR A 8 2.06 0.98 -44.64
CA TYR A 8 2.66 0.02 -43.73
C TYR A 8 3.25 0.68 -42.49
N LYS A 9 3.96 1.80 -42.59
CA LYS A 9 4.47 2.57 -41.45
C LYS A 9 3.35 3.08 -40.54
N LYS A 10 2.23 3.53 -41.12
CA LYS A 10 1.07 4.04 -40.36
C LYS A 10 0.30 2.92 -39.63
N LEU A 11 0.22 1.72 -40.21
CA LEU A 11 -0.40 0.54 -39.61
C LEU A 11 0.46 -0.07 -38.50
N TYR A 12 1.79 -0.13 -38.69
CA TYR A 12 2.73 -0.60 -37.66
C TYR A 12 2.80 0.37 -36.48
N SER A 13 2.81 1.66 -36.71
CA SER A 13 2.76 2.69 -35.67
C SER A 13 1.47 2.61 -34.84
N LYS A 14 0.30 2.45 -35.45
CA LYS A 14 -0.97 2.28 -34.72
C LYS A 14 -1.04 0.97 -33.92
N LYS A 15 -0.50 -0.13 -34.46
CA LYS A 15 -0.47 -1.43 -33.80
C LYS A 15 0.48 -1.41 -32.59
N SER A 16 1.64 -0.78 -32.72
CA SER A 16 2.61 -0.60 -31.64
C SER A 16 2.06 0.29 -30.53
N HIS A 17 1.43 1.42 -30.86
CA HIS A 17 0.77 2.29 -29.87
C HIS A 17 -0.36 1.58 -29.11
N ARG A 18 -1.16 0.77 -29.78
CA ARG A 18 -2.25 0.00 -29.16
C ARG A 18 -1.72 -1.09 -28.22
N PHE A 19 -0.64 -1.75 -28.60
CA PHE A 19 0.03 -2.77 -27.77
C PHE A 19 0.66 -2.18 -26.51
N LEU A 20 1.35 -1.05 -26.65
CA LEU A 20 1.97 -0.32 -25.54
C LEU A 20 0.91 0.21 -24.56
N THR A 21 -0.18 0.77 -25.05
CA THR A 21 -1.27 1.27 -24.20
C THR A 21 -1.98 0.15 -23.45
N THR A 22 -2.17 -1.02 -24.07
CA THR A 22 -2.78 -2.19 -23.42
C THR A 22 -1.85 -2.76 -22.34
N LYS A 23 -0.54 -2.89 -22.61
CA LYS A 23 0.46 -3.38 -21.65
C LYS A 23 0.58 -2.45 -20.42
N VAL A 24 0.61 -1.13 -20.65
CA VAL A 24 0.64 -0.12 -19.57
C VAL A 24 -0.64 -0.15 -18.74
N ARG A 25 -1.79 -0.33 -19.37
CA ARG A 25 -3.07 -0.45 -18.65
C ARG A 25 -3.11 -1.70 -17.77
N HIS A 26 -2.66 -2.84 -18.29
CA HIS A 26 -2.65 -4.11 -17.55
C HIS A 26 -1.67 -4.06 -16.36
N SER A 27 -0.47 -3.52 -16.58
CA SER A 27 0.52 -3.33 -15.49
C SER A 27 -0.02 -2.40 -14.39
N ARG A 28 -0.73 -1.34 -14.75
CA ARG A 28 -1.34 -0.41 -13.79
C ARG A 28 -2.51 -1.03 -13.04
N GLN A 29 -3.30 -1.87 -13.69
CA GLN A 29 -4.40 -2.58 -13.04
C GLN A 29 -3.86 -3.57 -12.01
N ASN A 30 -2.82 -4.33 -12.34
CA ASN A 30 -2.18 -5.24 -11.40
C ASN A 30 -1.58 -4.50 -10.19
N ASP A 31 -0.99 -3.32 -10.40
CA ASP A 31 -0.49 -2.47 -9.29
C ASP A 31 -1.64 -2.05 -8.36
N ILE A 32 -2.79 -1.65 -8.91
CA ILE A 32 -3.97 -1.29 -8.11
C ILE A 32 -4.51 -2.51 -7.35
N ASP A 33 -4.59 -3.68 -7.98
CA ASP A 33 -5.13 -4.87 -7.35
C ASP A 33 -4.26 -5.34 -6.18
N ASN A 34 -2.94 -5.28 -6.30
CA ASN A 34 -2.02 -5.53 -5.19
C ASN A 34 -2.18 -4.49 -4.06
N ARG A 35 -2.48 -3.23 -4.39
CA ARG A 35 -2.68 -2.16 -3.41
C ARG A 35 -3.98 -2.30 -2.64
N LYS A 36 -5.04 -2.88 -3.22
CA LYS A 36 -6.31 -3.09 -2.52
C LYS A 36 -6.13 -3.87 -1.23
N ILE A 37 -5.36 -4.97 -1.27
CA ILE A 37 -5.06 -5.78 -0.09
C ILE A 37 -4.36 -4.92 0.98
N VAL A 38 -3.41 -4.10 0.56
CA VAL A 38 -2.66 -3.19 1.44
C VAL A 38 -3.57 -2.09 2.00
N TRP A 39 -4.47 -1.51 1.20
CA TRP A 39 -5.42 -0.49 1.67
C TRP A 39 -6.32 -1.03 2.79
N HIS A 40 -6.85 -2.26 2.62
CA HIS A 40 -7.68 -2.90 3.64
C HIS A 40 -6.89 -3.19 4.93
N ALA A 41 -5.67 -3.69 4.80
CA ALA A 41 -4.81 -3.95 5.95
C ALA A 41 -4.46 -2.67 6.72
N ILE A 42 -4.11 -1.57 6.01
CA ILE A 42 -3.82 -0.27 6.61
C ILE A 42 -5.08 0.37 7.21
N ALA A 43 -6.24 0.17 6.60
CA ALA A 43 -7.50 0.74 7.09
C ALA A 43 -7.82 0.30 8.53
N SER A 44 -7.35 -0.86 8.97
CA SER A 44 -7.49 -1.34 10.35
C SER A 44 -6.85 -0.40 11.38
N PHE A 45 -5.83 0.41 11.00
CA PHE A 45 -5.21 1.40 11.89
C PHE A 45 -6.07 2.64 12.14
N TYR A 46 -7.19 2.76 11.45
CA TYR A 46 -8.12 3.89 11.52
C TYR A 46 -9.46 3.51 12.16
N LEU A 47 -9.62 2.25 12.57
CA LEU A 47 -10.81 1.79 13.25
C LEU A 47 -10.64 2.02 14.76
N ASP A 48 -11.77 2.25 15.44
CA ASP A 48 -11.81 2.42 16.90
C ASP A 48 -11.81 1.07 17.65
N THR A 49 -11.26 0.03 17.02
CA THR A 49 -11.11 -1.31 17.58
C THR A 49 -9.65 -1.54 17.94
N GLU A 50 -9.42 -2.03 19.17
CA GLU A 50 -8.09 -2.44 19.60
C GLU A 50 -7.60 -3.62 18.75
N LEU A 51 -6.43 -3.45 18.11
CA LEU A 51 -5.77 -4.51 17.35
C LEU A 51 -5.01 -5.41 18.33
N LEU A 52 -5.30 -6.69 18.26
CA LEU A 52 -4.63 -7.73 19.05
C LEU A 52 -3.34 -8.21 18.33
N GLU A 53 -2.49 -8.97 19.03
CA GLU A 53 -1.21 -9.45 18.48
C GLU A 53 -1.39 -10.20 17.15
N TYR A 54 -2.35 -11.11 17.09
CA TYR A 54 -2.65 -11.88 15.87
C TYR A 54 -3.09 -11.00 14.68
N ASP A 55 -3.71 -9.84 14.93
CA ASP A 55 -4.08 -8.90 13.87
C ASP A 55 -2.83 -8.27 13.26
N TYR A 56 -1.88 -7.85 14.10
CA TYR A 56 -0.60 -7.32 13.61
C TYR A 56 0.19 -8.36 12.84
N GLU A 57 0.20 -9.62 13.30
CA GLU A 57 0.87 -10.72 12.58
C GLU A 57 0.24 -10.96 11.21
N ARG A 58 -1.09 -10.95 11.14
CA ARG A 58 -1.85 -11.08 9.89
C ARG A 58 -1.58 -9.91 8.93
N ILE A 59 -1.61 -8.67 9.43
CA ILE A 59 -1.30 -7.47 8.65
C ILE A 59 0.13 -7.52 8.13
N ALA A 60 1.11 -7.88 8.96
CA ALA A 60 2.50 -8.01 8.56
C ALA A 60 2.70 -9.11 7.49
N ALA A 61 1.95 -10.21 7.58
CA ALA A 61 1.98 -11.26 6.55
C ALA A 61 1.44 -10.74 5.21
N LEU A 62 0.30 -10.02 5.21
CA LEU A 62 -0.26 -9.40 4.01
C LEU A 62 0.70 -8.38 3.38
N PHE A 63 1.37 -7.57 4.20
CA PHE A 63 2.38 -6.63 3.72
C PHE A 63 3.58 -7.33 3.09
N THR A 64 4.06 -8.41 3.69
CA THR A 64 5.15 -9.23 3.13
C THR A 64 4.73 -9.85 1.79
N GLN A 65 3.52 -10.40 1.69
CA GLN A 65 2.99 -10.99 0.46
C GLN A 65 2.79 -9.96 -0.66
N SER A 66 2.47 -8.71 -0.32
CA SER A 66 2.29 -7.64 -1.29
C SER A 66 3.57 -7.28 -2.05
N GLY A 67 4.74 -7.63 -1.52
CA GLY A 67 6.05 -7.31 -2.07
C GLY A 67 6.47 -5.85 -1.93
N PHE A 68 5.65 -4.99 -1.29
CA PHE A 68 6.02 -3.60 -1.04
C PHE A 68 7.00 -3.50 0.14
N SER A 69 8.02 -2.67 -0.03
CA SER A 69 8.90 -2.29 1.09
C SER A 69 8.15 -1.49 2.16
N ILE A 70 8.63 -1.50 3.40
CA ILE A 70 8.03 -0.73 4.49
C ILE A 70 7.92 0.76 4.16
N THR A 71 8.89 1.30 3.42
CA THR A 71 8.87 2.69 2.94
C THR A 71 7.74 2.94 1.94
N GLU A 72 7.45 1.98 1.07
CA GLU A 72 6.34 2.06 0.11
C GLU A 72 5.00 1.92 0.83
N LEU A 73 4.88 0.99 1.76
CA LEU A 73 3.69 0.80 2.60
C LEU A 73 3.33 2.09 3.36
N LYS A 74 4.32 2.76 3.97
CA LYS A 74 4.11 4.06 4.61
C LYS A 74 3.72 5.17 3.63
N LYS A 75 4.19 5.13 2.38
CA LYS A 75 3.74 6.07 1.34
C LYS A 75 2.33 5.76 0.86
N ILE A 76 1.94 4.49 0.80
CA ILE A 76 0.56 4.06 0.51
C ILE A 76 -0.38 4.56 1.61
N ASP A 77 -0.02 4.34 2.88
CA ASP A 77 -0.77 4.92 4.00
C ASP A 77 -0.92 6.43 3.81
N LEU A 78 0.21 7.15 3.72
CA LEU A 78 0.22 8.61 3.71
C LEU A 78 -0.57 9.23 2.56
N TYR A 79 -0.47 8.69 1.34
CA TYR A 79 -1.02 9.35 0.15
C TYR A 79 -2.27 8.71 -0.42
N GLU A 80 -2.61 7.51 0.01
CA GLU A 80 -3.72 6.75 -0.55
C GLU A 80 -4.82 6.46 0.49
N VAL A 81 -4.47 5.99 1.69
CA VAL A 81 -5.42 5.62 2.75
C VAL A 81 -5.72 6.79 3.69
N PHE A 82 -4.69 7.45 4.23
CA PHE A 82 -4.86 8.56 5.17
C PHE A 82 -5.77 9.68 4.65
N PRO A 83 -5.68 10.15 3.40
CA PRO A 83 -6.58 11.20 2.91
C PRO A 83 -8.05 10.79 2.89
N VAL A 84 -8.32 9.48 2.81
CA VAL A 84 -9.68 8.89 2.81
C VAL A 84 -10.21 8.74 4.24
N LEU A 85 -9.37 8.25 5.16
CA LEU A 85 -9.80 7.84 6.50
C LEU A 85 -9.42 8.80 7.64
N LYS A 86 -8.72 9.90 7.35
CA LYS A 86 -8.27 10.85 8.38
C LYS A 86 -9.41 11.42 9.25
N ASP A 87 -10.59 11.56 8.68
CA ASP A 87 -11.74 12.11 9.39
C ASP A 87 -12.28 11.11 10.43
N ASN A 88 -12.05 9.81 10.25
CA ASN A 88 -12.38 8.78 11.25
C ASN A 88 -11.55 8.96 12.52
N LEU A 89 -10.28 9.38 12.40
CA LEU A 89 -9.42 9.64 13.56
C LEU A 89 -9.89 10.83 14.41
N LEU A 90 -10.79 11.67 13.87
CA LEU A 90 -11.31 12.86 14.52
C LEU A 90 -12.73 12.66 15.07
N THR A 91 -13.37 11.55 14.76
CA THR A 91 -14.76 11.29 15.15
C THR A 91 -14.78 10.51 16.47
N ILE A 92 -15.29 11.16 17.54
CA ILE A 92 -15.40 10.57 18.89
C ILE A 92 -16.52 9.53 19.01
N SER A 93 -17.47 9.51 18.09
CA SER A 93 -18.59 8.56 18.08
C SER A 93 -18.31 7.43 17.09
N GLY A 94 -17.71 6.36 17.60
CA GLY A 94 -17.43 5.11 16.87
C GLY A 94 -18.70 4.37 16.46
N VAL A 95 -19.36 4.82 15.40
CA VAL A 95 -20.40 4.04 14.71
C VAL A 95 -19.85 3.59 13.36
N TRP A 96 -18.76 2.84 13.38
CA TRP A 96 -18.29 2.19 12.17
C TRP A 96 -18.28 0.68 12.39
N ASN A 97 -19.42 0.04 12.10
CA ASN A 97 -19.55 -1.43 12.04
C ASN A 97 -18.79 -2.05 10.85
N GLY A 98 -17.63 -1.50 10.52
CA GLY A 98 -16.79 -1.93 9.41
C GLY A 98 -16.76 -0.89 8.27
N ILE A 99 -15.66 -0.92 7.52
CA ILE A 99 -15.50 -0.10 6.31
C ILE A 99 -16.00 -0.93 5.12
N ASP A 100 -16.94 -0.39 4.35
CA ASP A 100 -17.36 -1.02 3.09
C ASP A 100 -16.17 -1.14 2.14
N GLU A 101 -15.86 -2.37 1.73
CA GLU A 101 -14.69 -2.66 0.90
C GLU A 101 -14.77 -1.98 -0.48
N GLY A 102 -15.95 -1.97 -1.08
CA GLY A 102 -16.16 -1.35 -2.39
C GLY A 102 -15.95 0.16 -2.35
N TRP A 103 -16.48 0.81 -1.29
CA TRP A 103 -16.27 2.23 -1.05
C TRP A 103 -14.79 2.54 -0.82
N LEU A 104 -14.10 1.80 0.07
CA LEU A 104 -12.68 2.01 0.38
C LEU A 104 -11.83 1.88 -0.89
N ASN A 105 -12.02 0.80 -1.65
CA ASN A 105 -11.30 0.56 -2.89
C ASN A 105 -11.49 1.70 -3.89
N LYS A 106 -12.71 2.19 -4.06
CA LYS A 106 -13.02 3.32 -4.94
C LYS A 106 -12.36 4.61 -4.47
N ALA A 107 -12.45 4.92 -3.19
CA ALA A 107 -11.90 6.14 -2.60
C ALA A 107 -10.36 6.13 -2.65
N CYS A 108 -9.70 5.02 -2.27
CA CYS A 108 -8.25 4.88 -2.35
C CYS A 108 -7.73 4.88 -3.80
N THR A 109 -8.49 4.36 -4.76
CA THR A 109 -8.16 4.48 -6.18
C THR A 109 -8.11 5.94 -6.64
N LEU A 110 -9.05 6.78 -6.20
CA LEU A 110 -9.04 8.21 -6.53
C LEU A 110 -7.82 8.93 -5.96
N THR A 111 -7.45 8.64 -4.71
CA THR A 111 -6.25 9.21 -4.07
C THR A 111 -4.96 8.68 -4.70
N TYR A 112 -4.91 7.40 -5.09
CA TYR A 112 -3.82 6.81 -5.86
C TYR A 112 -3.50 7.61 -7.13
N TYR A 113 -4.49 8.00 -7.94
CA TYR A 113 -4.26 8.82 -9.13
C TYR A 113 -3.81 10.25 -8.81
N ARG A 114 -4.12 10.77 -7.62
CA ARG A 114 -3.75 12.11 -7.18
C ARG A 114 -2.40 12.16 -6.44
N ARG A 115 -1.82 11.02 -6.06
CA ARG A 115 -0.63 10.93 -5.20
C ARG A 115 0.61 11.66 -5.71
N ASN A 116 0.70 11.92 -7.02
CA ASN A 116 1.81 12.65 -7.63
C ASN A 116 1.56 14.15 -7.77
N ASN A 117 0.36 14.65 -7.42
CA ASN A 117 0.04 16.07 -7.45
C ASN A 117 0.69 16.79 -6.25
N ASN A 118 1.51 17.81 -6.51
CA ASN A 118 2.28 18.51 -5.47
C ASN A 118 1.39 19.22 -4.45
N PHE A 119 0.31 19.86 -4.88
CA PHE A 119 -0.62 20.54 -3.99
C PHE A 119 -1.35 19.54 -3.08
N PHE A 120 -1.80 18.41 -3.64
CA PHE A 120 -2.39 17.33 -2.86
C PHE A 120 -1.39 16.80 -1.81
N ARG A 121 -0.15 16.54 -2.18
CA ARG A 121 0.91 16.07 -1.27
C ARG A 121 1.19 17.05 -0.14
N MET A 122 1.24 18.34 -0.44
CA MET A 122 1.44 19.38 0.58
C MET A 122 0.31 19.38 1.60
N LYS A 123 -0.95 19.38 1.14
CA LYS A 123 -2.13 19.30 2.00
C LYS A 123 -2.13 18.05 2.87
N VAL A 124 -1.86 16.89 2.30
CA VAL A 124 -1.82 15.61 3.02
C VAL A 124 -0.73 15.62 4.10
N ARG A 125 0.48 16.10 3.78
CA ARG A 125 1.57 16.19 4.76
C ARG A 125 1.25 17.11 5.93
N PHE A 126 0.57 18.22 5.66
CA PHE A 126 0.15 19.15 6.70
C PHE A 126 -0.78 18.46 7.71
N TYR A 127 -1.86 17.82 7.24
CA TYR A 127 -2.76 17.07 8.13
C TYR A 127 -2.08 15.90 8.83
N ASN A 128 -1.22 15.18 8.12
CA ASN A 128 -0.51 14.05 8.70
C ASN A 128 0.43 14.46 9.84
N ARG A 129 0.99 15.66 9.80
CA ARG A 129 1.87 16.17 10.89
C ARG A 129 1.16 16.18 12.25
N VAL A 130 -0.14 16.45 12.26
CA VAL A 130 -0.96 16.49 13.47
C VAL A 130 -1.49 15.09 13.84
N LEU A 131 -1.95 14.32 12.87
CA LEU A 131 -2.69 13.08 13.09
C LEU A 131 -1.83 11.80 13.05
N TYR A 132 -0.54 11.91 12.74
CA TYR A 132 0.34 10.74 12.63
C TYR A 132 0.52 10.01 13.96
N THR A 133 0.52 10.72 15.08
CA THR A 133 0.67 10.14 16.42
C THR A 133 -0.33 9.03 16.70
N MET A 134 -1.55 9.14 16.17
CA MET A 134 -2.62 8.15 16.36
C MET A 134 -2.36 6.81 15.65
N ARG A 135 -1.46 6.79 14.64
CA ARG A 135 -1.11 5.59 13.88
C ARG A 135 0.33 5.12 14.11
N LYS A 136 1.11 5.93 14.81
CA LYS A 136 2.54 5.71 15.00
C LYS A 136 2.83 4.36 15.65
N GLU A 137 2.08 4.01 16.70
CA GLU A 137 2.26 2.76 17.45
C GLU A 137 2.00 1.54 16.56
N HIS A 138 0.97 1.57 15.73
CA HIS A 138 0.69 0.50 14.77
C HIS A 138 1.87 0.27 13.82
N TRP A 139 2.45 1.36 13.27
CA TRP A 139 3.60 1.27 12.39
C TRP A 139 4.85 0.74 13.09
N ILE A 140 5.12 1.16 14.33
CA ILE A 140 6.26 0.65 15.12
C ILE A 140 6.13 -0.86 15.29
N LYS A 141 4.94 -1.35 15.66
CA LYS A 141 4.69 -2.76 15.90
C LYS A 141 4.82 -3.60 14.62
N ILE A 142 4.23 -3.14 13.53
CA ILE A 142 4.36 -3.79 12.21
C ILE A 142 5.81 -3.86 11.75
N GLU A 143 6.59 -2.78 11.88
CA GLU A 143 8.01 -2.79 11.51
C GLU A 143 8.81 -3.80 12.32
N SER A 144 8.54 -3.90 13.61
CA SER A 144 9.19 -4.89 14.48
C SER A 144 8.92 -6.31 14.00
N ILE A 145 7.67 -6.65 13.72
CA ILE A 145 7.27 -7.98 13.24
C ILE A 145 7.89 -8.29 11.87
N MET A 146 7.86 -7.33 10.93
CA MET A 146 8.43 -7.55 9.59
C MET A 146 9.94 -7.74 9.64
N ARG A 147 10.65 -7.01 10.52
CA ARG A 147 12.10 -7.16 10.70
C ARG A 147 12.47 -8.50 11.32
N SER A 148 11.75 -8.96 12.34
CA SER A 148 12.02 -10.25 12.99
C SER A 148 11.88 -11.44 12.02
N LYS A 149 10.92 -11.34 11.07
CA LYS A 149 10.72 -12.36 10.03
C LYS A 149 11.76 -12.32 8.91
N THR A 150 12.47 -11.20 8.73
CA THR A 150 13.48 -11.03 7.67
C THR A 150 14.90 -11.40 8.14
N THR A 151 15.15 -11.42 9.47
CA THR A 151 16.44 -11.82 10.01
C THR A 151 16.51 -13.35 10.04
N PRO A 152 17.46 -13.98 9.33
CA PRO A 152 17.67 -15.42 9.44
C PRO A 152 17.96 -15.76 10.90
N GLN A 153 17.20 -16.70 11.48
CA GLN A 153 17.54 -17.31 12.77
C GLN A 153 18.88 -18.03 12.59
N ILE A 154 19.96 -17.43 13.09
CA ILE A 154 21.24 -18.13 13.21
C ILE A 154 20.99 -19.26 14.20
N PRO A 155 21.07 -20.54 13.82
CA PRO A 155 20.91 -21.63 14.77
C PRO A 155 22.01 -21.48 15.82
N ILE A 156 21.62 -21.27 17.07
CA ILE A 156 22.54 -21.32 18.23
C ILE A 156 22.98 -22.79 18.28
N ASN A 157 24.22 -23.02 17.85
CA ASN A 157 24.85 -24.33 17.89
C ASN A 157 25.12 -24.65 19.37
N SER A 158 24.21 -25.39 20.01
CA SER A 158 24.26 -25.81 21.42
C SER A 158 25.34 -26.87 21.69
N ASN A 159 26.27 -27.15 20.75
CA ASN A 159 27.26 -28.18 20.85
C ASN A 159 28.63 -27.72 21.42
N LEU A 160 28.69 -26.61 22.16
CA LEU A 160 29.95 -26.13 22.75
C LEU A 160 30.00 -26.21 24.30
N ILE A 161 29.07 -26.91 24.97
CA ILE A 161 29.11 -27.11 26.42
C ILE A 161 29.03 -28.60 26.72
N GLU A 162 29.94 -29.39 26.20
CA GLU A 162 30.28 -30.71 26.74
C GLU A 162 31.73 -31.02 26.33
N ASN A 163 32.66 -30.48 27.10
CA ASN A 163 34.01 -31.01 27.32
C ASN A 163 34.83 -29.98 28.09
N SER A 164 34.67 -29.99 29.41
CA SER A 164 35.69 -29.54 30.39
C SER A 164 35.42 -30.21 31.73
#